data_4fc1199bb59df0174c13aa15de281079
#
_entry.id   4fc1199bb59df0174c13aa15de281079
#
_cell.length_a   1.000
_cell.length_b   1.000
_cell.length_c   1.000
_cell.angle_alpha   90.00
_cell.angle_beta   90.00
_cell.angle_gamma   90.00
#
_symmetry.space_group_name_H-M   'P 1'
#
loop_
_entity.id
_entity.type
_entity.pdbx_description
1 polymer ?
#
loop_
_entity_poly.entity_id
_entity_poly.type
_entity_poly.pdbx_seq_one_letter_code
_entity_poly.pdbx_strand_id
1 'polypeptide(L)'
;MDDSDVDPVLRSRVEEAFRSTGMMDDDDDDDQDAVMDDDQMAQLDDKLAEIFQQHTSSKRKEREWIQRDTALFHNKILDLLDIYAKEQSGNILVLRLVTPLLALARGSGDTSQQVANRASQILRQRLCKSKDLPHGDHWDVDEVVSEFKDTHELLRTSQDAKLADLAAAVSHLYTKVLVRHGHVHATVDVFKTTLDDFLERKSSPIRPAFLIEAIRRYPELSWGL
;
A
#
# COMPACT_ATOMS: atom_id res chain seq x y z
N MET A 1 1.87 -7.22 -32.62
CA MET A 1 2.88 -6.69 -31.71
C MET A 1 2.92 -5.21 -32.02
N ASP A 2 2.45 -4.40 -31.09
CA ASP A 2 2.32 -2.95 -31.29
C ASP A 2 3.71 -2.34 -31.14
N ASP A 3 4.16 -1.61 -32.16
CA ASP A 3 5.51 -0.99 -32.28
C ASP A 3 5.66 0.25 -31.35
N SER A 4 4.65 0.50 -30.49
CA SER A 4 4.56 1.67 -29.61
C SER A 4 5.28 1.52 -28.27
N ASP A 5 5.86 0.34 -27.95
CA ASP A 5 6.40 0.04 -26.62
C ASP A 5 7.94 0.00 -26.56
N VAL A 6 8.61 0.38 -27.66
CA VAL A 6 10.08 0.42 -27.71
C VAL A 6 10.58 1.82 -27.33
N ASP A 7 11.44 1.88 -26.32
CA ASP A 7 12.08 3.13 -25.88
C ASP A 7 12.84 3.80 -27.06
N PRO A 8 12.44 5.02 -27.49
CA PRO A 8 13.01 5.68 -28.65
C PRO A 8 14.52 5.96 -28.51
N VAL A 9 14.99 6.14 -27.27
CA VAL A 9 16.42 6.37 -26.99
C VAL A 9 17.21 5.07 -27.18
N LEU A 10 16.67 3.94 -26.72
CA LEU A 10 17.27 2.63 -26.93
C LEU A 10 17.34 2.30 -28.41
N ARG A 11 16.22 2.51 -29.13
CA ARG A 11 16.12 2.27 -30.57
C ARG A 11 17.18 3.08 -31.34
N SER A 12 17.28 4.39 -31.09
CA SER A 12 18.26 5.25 -31.73
C SER A 12 19.71 4.81 -31.51
N ARG A 13 20.05 4.37 -30.28
CA ARG A 13 21.39 3.87 -29.97
C ARG A 13 21.71 2.54 -30.64
N VAL A 14 20.73 1.65 -30.71
CA VAL A 14 20.86 0.38 -31.41
C VAL A 14 21.02 0.62 -32.90
N GLU A 15 20.22 1.50 -33.51
CA GLU A 15 20.37 1.90 -34.95
C GLU A 15 21.74 2.53 -35.22
N GLU A 16 22.26 3.35 -34.32
CA GLU A 16 23.61 3.93 -34.42
C GLU A 16 24.70 2.86 -34.31
N ALA A 17 24.54 1.85 -33.47
CA ALA A 17 25.47 0.71 -33.37
C ALA A 17 25.51 -0.07 -34.69
N PHE A 18 24.35 -0.37 -35.30
CA PHE A 18 24.26 -1.03 -36.61
C PHE A 18 24.87 -0.20 -37.71
N ARG A 19 24.61 1.11 -37.73
CA ARG A 19 25.21 2.02 -38.72
C ARG A 19 26.73 2.11 -38.60
N SER A 20 27.25 2.09 -37.35
CA SER A 20 28.70 2.15 -37.10
C SER A 20 29.45 0.87 -37.47
N THR A 21 28.75 -0.23 -37.71
CA THR A 21 29.29 -1.51 -38.16
C THR A 21 29.06 -1.77 -39.64
N GLY A 22 28.57 -0.75 -40.42
CA GLY A 22 28.40 -0.82 -41.89
C GLY A 22 27.15 -1.58 -42.34
N MET A 23 26.20 -1.89 -41.43
CA MET A 23 24.97 -2.63 -41.77
C MET A 23 23.84 -1.77 -42.37
N MET A 24 23.99 -0.44 -42.39
CA MET A 24 22.99 0.49 -42.94
C MET A 24 23.65 1.49 -43.89
N ASP A 25 24.47 1.05 -44.82
CA ASP A 25 24.80 1.87 -45.99
C ASP A 25 23.74 1.58 -47.04
N ASP A 26 22.79 2.51 -47.11
CA ASP A 26 21.71 2.60 -48.07
C ASP A 26 22.29 3.26 -49.36
N ASP A 27 23.14 2.56 -50.09
CA ASP A 27 23.50 2.97 -51.47
C ASP A 27 23.62 1.74 -52.37
N ASP A 28 22.62 1.67 -53.24
CA ASP A 28 22.51 1.10 -54.57
C ASP A 28 23.51 0.02 -55.05
N ASP A 29 22.87 -1.05 -55.60
CA ASP A 29 23.36 -1.92 -56.66
C ASP A 29 24.70 -2.66 -56.44
N ASP A 30 24.64 -3.82 -55.87
CA ASP A 30 25.11 -5.07 -56.47
C ASP A 30 24.86 -6.27 -55.57
N ASP A 31 24.37 -7.37 -56.14
CA ASP A 31 24.17 -8.68 -55.47
C ASP A 31 25.48 -9.26 -54.91
N GLN A 32 25.99 -8.74 -53.82
CA GLN A 32 26.92 -9.47 -52.96
C GLN A 32 26.34 -9.51 -51.56
N ASP A 33 25.90 -10.71 -51.13
CA ASP A 33 25.69 -11.07 -49.75
C ASP A 33 26.91 -10.58 -48.94
N ALA A 34 26.83 -9.40 -48.36
CA ALA A 34 27.83 -8.89 -47.41
C ALA A 34 27.74 -9.73 -46.14
N VAL A 35 28.34 -10.92 -46.18
CA VAL A 35 28.51 -11.77 -45.02
C VAL A 35 29.43 -11.04 -44.07
N MET A 36 28.87 -10.63 -42.94
CA MET A 36 29.59 -9.99 -41.84
C MET A 36 30.75 -10.89 -41.40
N ASP A 37 31.95 -10.34 -41.31
CA ASP A 37 33.10 -11.05 -40.75
C ASP A 37 32.90 -11.32 -39.24
N ASP A 38 33.41 -12.46 -38.76
CA ASP A 38 33.26 -12.86 -37.33
C ASP A 38 33.77 -11.78 -36.35
N ASP A 39 34.82 -11.03 -36.76
CA ASP A 39 35.35 -9.92 -35.94
C ASP A 39 34.40 -8.71 -35.90
N GLN A 40 33.67 -8.44 -36.94
CA GLN A 40 32.66 -7.36 -37.01
C GLN A 40 31.42 -7.74 -36.20
N MET A 41 31.02 -9.01 -36.26
CA MET A 41 29.91 -9.55 -35.48
C MET A 41 30.22 -9.49 -33.97
N ALA A 42 31.42 -9.86 -33.55
CA ALA A 42 31.86 -9.76 -32.17
C ALA A 42 31.91 -8.31 -31.67
N GLN A 43 32.36 -7.35 -32.51
CA GLN A 43 32.34 -5.93 -32.14
C GLN A 43 30.91 -5.36 -32.00
N LEU A 44 29.96 -5.82 -32.82
CA LEU A 44 28.55 -5.45 -32.71
C LEU A 44 27.95 -6.00 -31.45
N ASP A 45 28.21 -7.25 -31.11
CA ASP A 45 27.71 -7.88 -29.89
C ASP A 45 28.22 -7.15 -28.64
N ASP A 46 29.49 -6.78 -28.60
CA ASP A 46 30.06 -6.01 -27.49
C ASP A 46 29.37 -4.63 -27.36
N LYS A 47 29.16 -3.92 -28.45
CA LYS A 47 28.45 -2.62 -28.44
C LYS A 47 26.99 -2.75 -28.03
N LEU A 48 26.27 -3.75 -28.52
CA LEU A 48 24.91 -4.02 -28.11
C LEU A 48 24.82 -4.39 -26.65
N ALA A 49 25.72 -5.25 -26.15
CA ALA A 49 25.81 -5.61 -24.74
C ALA A 49 26.01 -4.37 -23.85
N GLU A 50 26.91 -3.47 -24.24
CA GLU A 50 27.15 -2.20 -23.54
C GLU A 50 25.90 -1.30 -23.54
N ILE A 51 25.23 -1.13 -24.68
CA ILE A 51 24.01 -0.31 -24.83
C ILE A 51 22.89 -0.88 -23.91
N PHE A 52 22.65 -2.19 -23.95
CA PHE A 52 21.64 -2.82 -23.10
C PHE A 52 21.98 -2.74 -21.62
N GLN A 53 23.24 -2.91 -21.27
CA GLN A 53 23.70 -2.78 -19.88
C GLN A 53 23.52 -1.35 -19.36
N GLN A 54 23.89 -0.34 -20.15
CA GLN A 54 23.71 1.07 -19.80
C GLN A 54 22.22 1.42 -19.68
N HIS A 55 21.39 0.97 -20.63
CA HIS A 55 19.96 1.20 -20.61
C HIS A 55 19.30 0.57 -19.38
N THR A 56 19.61 -0.68 -19.07
CA THR A 56 19.09 -1.40 -17.91
C THR A 56 19.52 -0.70 -16.62
N SER A 57 20.79 -0.28 -16.51
CA SER A 57 21.30 0.43 -15.34
C SER A 57 20.66 1.82 -15.16
N SER A 58 20.41 2.53 -16.27
CA SER A 58 19.73 3.83 -16.27
C SER A 58 18.28 3.72 -15.82
N LYS A 59 17.51 2.77 -16.39
CA LYS A 59 16.13 2.49 -15.96
C LYS A 59 16.03 2.07 -14.51
N ARG A 60 17.00 1.29 -14.02
CA ARG A 60 17.06 0.91 -12.61
C ARG A 60 17.26 2.13 -11.71
N LYS A 61 18.22 3.01 -12.05
CA LYS A 61 18.47 4.25 -11.29
C LYS A 61 17.26 5.18 -11.29
N GLU A 62 16.58 5.31 -12.42
CA GLU A 62 15.36 6.12 -12.56
C GLU A 62 14.24 5.57 -11.66
N ARG A 63 14.00 4.25 -11.67
CA ARG A 63 13.03 3.62 -10.76
C ARG A 63 13.38 3.83 -9.30
N GLU A 64 14.65 3.65 -8.93
CA GLU A 64 15.13 3.89 -7.55
C GLU A 64 14.95 5.34 -7.13
N TRP A 65 15.16 6.29 -8.06
CA TRP A 65 14.93 7.72 -7.82
C TRP A 65 13.44 8.03 -7.62
N ILE A 66 12.57 7.53 -8.51
CA ILE A 66 11.11 7.71 -8.40
C ILE A 66 10.59 7.13 -7.08
N GLN A 67 11.03 5.93 -6.73
CA GLN A 67 10.62 5.29 -5.46
C GLN A 67 11.06 6.12 -4.24
N ARG A 68 12.27 6.67 -4.28
CA ARG A 68 12.80 7.52 -3.19
C ARG A 68 12.01 8.83 -3.08
N ASP A 69 11.75 9.47 -4.20
CA ASP A 69 10.99 10.74 -4.24
C ASP A 69 9.55 10.53 -3.77
N THR A 70 8.90 9.47 -4.24
CA THR A 70 7.56 9.06 -3.78
C THR A 70 7.54 8.79 -2.27
N ALA A 71 8.54 8.10 -1.73
CA ALA A 71 8.63 7.83 -0.30
C ALA A 71 8.83 9.13 0.51
N LEU A 72 9.63 10.06 0.02
CA LEU A 72 9.81 11.38 0.64
C LEU A 72 8.51 12.19 0.65
N PHE A 73 7.77 12.17 -0.46
CA PHE A 73 6.46 12.81 -0.56
C PHE A 73 5.46 12.22 0.43
N HIS A 74 5.34 10.89 0.49
CA HIS A 74 4.49 10.20 1.46
C HIS A 74 4.85 10.55 2.90
N ASN A 75 6.14 10.60 3.24
CA ASN A 75 6.57 10.97 4.58
C ASN A 75 6.16 12.40 4.95
N LYS A 76 6.24 13.36 4.02
CA LYS A 76 5.80 14.74 4.25
C LYS A 76 4.29 14.83 4.47
N ILE A 77 3.50 14.08 3.68
CA ILE A 77 2.05 13.99 3.91
C ILE A 77 1.76 13.39 5.29
N LEU A 78 2.45 12.31 5.66
CA LEU A 78 2.27 11.68 6.97
C LEU A 78 2.64 12.62 8.13
N ASP A 79 3.64 13.50 7.97
CA ASP A 79 3.97 14.53 8.97
C ASP A 79 2.81 15.52 9.14
N LEU A 80 2.18 15.96 8.06
CA LEU A 80 1.01 16.83 8.13
C LEU A 80 -0.18 16.11 8.78
N LEU A 81 -0.41 14.83 8.45
CA LEU A 81 -1.47 14.04 9.06
C LEU A 81 -1.21 13.77 10.55
N ASP A 82 0.05 13.59 10.98
CA ASP A 82 0.40 13.45 12.39
C ASP A 82 0.05 14.73 13.18
N ILE A 83 0.37 15.90 12.63
CA ILE A 83 0.02 17.19 13.22
C ILE A 83 -1.51 17.35 13.27
N TYR A 84 -2.20 17.09 12.16
CA TYR A 84 -3.66 17.20 12.10
C TYR A 84 -4.34 16.25 13.12
N ALA A 85 -3.94 14.99 13.16
CA ALA A 85 -4.50 14.01 14.09
C ALA A 85 -4.22 14.37 15.56
N LYS A 86 -3.12 15.07 15.83
CA LYS A 86 -2.78 15.55 17.17
C LYS A 86 -3.63 16.75 17.58
N GLU A 87 -3.73 17.75 16.72
CA GLU A 87 -4.40 19.02 17.05
C GLU A 87 -5.93 18.93 16.93
N GLN A 88 -6.44 18.01 16.09
CA GLN A 88 -7.86 17.83 15.80
C GLN A 88 -8.39 16.46 16.27
N SER A 89 -7.81 15.90 17.33
CA SER A 89 -8.15 14.56 17.83
C SER A 89 -9.63 14.39 18.20
N GLY A 90 -10.31 15.48 18.58
CA GLY A 90 -11.74 15.51 18.88
C GLY A 90 -12.65 15.69 17.67
N ASN A 91 -12.11 15.96 16.48
CA ASN A 91 -12.91 16.17 15.27
C ASN A 91 -13.29 14.83 14.64
N ILE A 92 -14.58 14.64 14.31
CA ILE A 92 -15.08 13.39 13.69
C ILE A 92 -14.39 13.06 12.37
N LEU A 93 -13.92 14.07 11.62
CA LEU A 93 -13.22 13.88 10.35
C LEU A 93 -11.89 13.11 10.49
N VAL A 94 -11.33 12.99 11.70
CA VAL A 94 -10.12 12.18 11.91
C VAL A 94 -10.37 10.69 11.63
N LEU A 95 -11.62 10.22 11.71
CA LEU A 95 -11.96 8.85 11.38
C LEU A 95 -11.69 8.54 9.90
N ARG A 96 -11.85 9.51 9.00
CA ARG A 96 -11.53 9.34 7.57
C ARG A 96 -10.06 9.08 7.29
N LEU A 97 -9.18 9.36 8.25
CA LEU A 97 -7.75 9.03 8.14
C LEU A 97 -7.45 7.56 8.44
N VAL A 98 -8.37 6.85 9.10
CA VAL A 98 -8.12 5.48 9.58
C VAL A 98 -7.92 4.53 8.41
N THR A 99 -8.85 4.48 7.47
CA THR A 99 -8.81 3.58 6.32
C THR A 99 -7.58 3.78 5.43
N PRO A 100 -7.23 5.00 4.97
CA PRO A 100 -6.04 5.20 4.17
C PRO A 100 -4.73 4.92 4.94
N LEU A 101 -4.65 5.27 6.24
CA LEU A 101 -3.49 4.94 7.05
C LEU A 101 -3.35 3.43 7.29
N LEU A 102 -4.46 2.71 7.44
CA LEU A 102 -4.47 1.26 7.59
C LEU A 102 -4.03 0.57 6.28
N ALA A 103 -4.46 1.10 5.13
CA ALA A 103 -4.01 0.63 3.81
C ALA A 103 -2.50 0.83 3.62
N LEU A 104 -1.96 2.00 3.99
CA LEU A 104 -0.52 2.26 3.98
C LEU A 104 0.24 1.34 4.95
N ALA A 105 -0.30 1.11 6.15
CA ALA A 105 0.31 0.23 7.15
C ALA A 105 0.37 -1.23 6.70
N ARG A 106 -0.57 -1.67 5.85
CA ARG A 106 -0.57 -2.99 5.23
C ARG A 106 0.60 -3.18 4.26
N GLY A 107 1.14 -2.09 3.71
CA GLY A 107 2.34 -2.14 2.86
C GLY A 107 2.13 -2.93 1.58
N SER A 108 1.05 -2.65 0.82
CA SER A 108 0.81 -3.25 -0.48
C SER A 108 1.53 -2.48 -1.59
N GLY A 109 2.18 -3.19 -2.51
CA GLY A 109 2.84 -2.60 -3.68
C GLY A 109 4.16 -1.90 -3.36
N ASP A 110 4.37 -0.72 -3.96
CA ASP A 110 5.63 0.06 -3.87
C ASP A 110 5.78 0.85 -2.55
N THR A 111 4.89 0.64 -1.57
CA THR A 111 4.97 1.34 -0.29
C THR A 111 6.22 0.91 0.48
N SER A 112 7.11 1.85 0.76
CA SER A 112 8.31 1.56 1.56
C SER A 112 7.93 1.15 2.98
N GLN A 113 8.70 0.22 3.56
CA GLN A 113 8.51 -0.23 4.94
C GLN A 113 8.54 0.93 5.94
N GLN A 114 9.29 1.98 5.64
CA GLN A 114 9.35 3.19 6.46
C GLN A 114 7.99 3.92 6.49
N VAL A 115 7.35 4.10 5.35
CA VAL A 115 6.02 4.72 5.23
C VAL A 115 4.97 3.88 5.97
N ALA A 116 4.98 2.56 5.80
CA ALA A 116 4.07 1.64 6.49
C ALA A 116 4.22 1.70 8.02
N ASN A 117 5.46 1.72 8.51
CA ASN A 117 5.74 1.86 9.94
C ASN A 117 5.26 3.22 10.48
N ARG A 118 5.47 4.31 9.73
CA ARG A 118 5.04 5.65 10.11
C ARG A 118 3.51 5.74 10.18
N ALA A 119 2.81 5.23 9.17
CA ALA A 119 1.34 5.17 9.16
C ALA A 119 0.80 4.37 10.37
N SER A 120 1.39 3.21 10.65
CA SER A 120 1.06 2.40 11.83
C SER A 120 1.28 3.17 13.15
N GLN A 121 2.34 3.96 13.25
CA GLN A 121 2.64 4.77 14.41
C GLN A 121 1.60 5.88 14.63
N ILE A 122 1.20 6.58 13.58
CA ILE A 122 0.17 7.63 13.63
C ILE A 122 -1.16 7.02 14.10
N LEU A 123 -1.59 5.90 13.50
CA LEU A 123 -2.79 5.18 13.91
C LEU A 123 -2.76 4.84 15.39
N ARG A 124 -1.70 4.18 15.87
CA ARG A 124 -1.61 3.73 17.26
C ARG A 124 -1.50 4.86 18.25
N GLN A 125 -0.68 5.87 17.98
CA GLN A 125 -0.32 6.90 18.97
C GLN A 125 -1.26 8.10 18.95
N ARG A 126 -1.79 8.48 17.78
CA ARG A 126 -2.64 9.67 17.66
C ARG A 126 -4.13 9.30 17.70
N LEU A 127 -4.55 8.33 16.90
CA LEU A 127 -5.97 8.01 16.77
C LEU A 127 -6.43 7.02 17.86
N CYS A 128 -5.80 5.84 17.96
CA CYS A 128 -6.27 4.80 18.87
C CYS A 128 -6.02 5.12 20.36
N LYS A 129 -4.96 5.87 20.70
CA LYS A 129 -4.65 6.26 22.09
C LYS A 129 -5.21 7.62 22.49
N SER A 130 -5.87 8.34 21.57
CA SER A 130 -6.49 9.62 21.91
C SER A 130 -7.47 9.46 23.07
N LYS A 131 -7.37 10.38 24.03
CA LYS A 131 -8.34 10.51 25.13
C LYS A 131 -9.61 11.19 24.66
N ASP A 132 -9.46 12.14 23.72
CA ASP A 132 -10.56 12.85 23.13
C ASP A 132 -11.30 11.93 22.17
N LEU A 133 -12.61 11.91 22.30
CA LEU A 133 -13.46 11.15 21.39
C LEU A 133 -13.84 12.03 20.22
N PRO A 134 -13.67 11.54 19.02
CA PRO A 134 -14.19 12.22 17.85
C PRO A 134 -15.68 12.52 18.02
N HIS A 135 -16.04 13.79 17.86
CA HIS A 135 -17.41 14.28 17.94
C HIS A 135 -17.68 15.28 16.83
N GLY A 136 -18.94 15.41 16.44
CA GLY A 136 -19.41 16.31 15.36
C GLY A 136 -20.77 15.87 14.85
N ASP A 137 -21.48 16.82 14.27
CA ASP A 137 -22.86 16.60 13.81
C ASP A 137 -22.94 16.07 12.37
N HIS A 138 -21.82 16.12 11.63
CA HIS A 138 -21.79 15.76 10.21
C HIS A 138 -20.85 14.58 9.96
N TRP A 139 -21.32 13.39 10.33
CA TRP A 139 -20.64 12.15 9.99
C TRP A 139 -21.67 11.12 9.49
N ASP A 140 -21.24 10.31 8.55
CA ASP A 140 -22.05 9.23 8.03
C ASP A 140 -21.79 7.98 8.87
N VAL A 141 -22.82 7.58 9.64
CA VAL A 141 -22.77 6.40 10.50
C VAL A 141 -22.58 5.14 9.67
N ASP A 142 -23.23 5.04 8.53
CA ASP A 142 -23.19 3.86 7.67
C ASP A 142 -21.79 3.71 7.05
N GLU A 143 -21.13 4.84 6.68
CA GLU A 143 -19.72 4.85 6.25
C GLU A 143 -18.81 4.29 7.35
N VAL A 144 -18.93 4.78 8.59
CA VAL A 144 -18.11 4.34 9.72
C VAL A 144 -18.37 2.87 10.08
N VAL A 145 -19.62 2.42 10.02
CA VAL A 145 -19.96 0.99 10.23
C VAL A 145 -19.39 0.11 9.13
N SER A 146 -19.37 0.59 7.88
CA SER A 146 -18.74 -0.11 6.77
C SER A 146 -17.22 -0.26 6.99
N GLU A 147 -16.53 0.84 7.32
CA GLU A 147 -15.09 0.82 7.63
C GLU A 147 -14.76 -0.08 8.83
N PHE A 148 -15.66 -0.11 9.81
CA PHE A 148 -15.55 -1.00 10.97
C PHE A 148 -15.66 -2.49 10.55
N LYS A 149 -16.61 -2.83 9.66
CA LYS A 149 -16.73 -4.18 9.09
C LYS A 149 -15.48 -4.57 8.31
N ASP A 150 -14.92 -3.68 7.50
CA ASP A 150 -13.69 -3.90 6.74
C ASP A 150 -12.48 -4.14 7.66
N THR A 151 -12.42 -3.42 8.78
CA THR A 151 -11.41 -3.64 9.81
C THR A 151 -11.54 -5.04 10.45
N HIS A 152 -12.75 -5.50 10.71
CA HIS A 152 -13.01 -6.86 11.23
C HIS A 152 -12.74 -7.94 10.16
N GLU A 153 -13.00 -7.66 8.88
CA GLU A 153 -12.59 -8.55 7.78
C GLU A 153 -11.07 -8.70 7.74
N LEU A 154 -10.34 -7.60 7.91
CA LEU A 154 -8.89 -7.63 8.01
C LEU A 154 -8.41 -8.49 9.20
N LEU A 155 -9.07 -8.40 10.35
CA LEU A 155 -8.78 -9.25 11.52
C LEU A 155 -9.00 -10.75 11.23
N ARG A 156 -10.04 -11.09 10.45
CA ARG A 156 -10.39 -12.48 10.10
C ARG A 156 -9.48 -13.07 9.02
N THR A 157 -8.82 -12.24 8.22
CA THR A 157 -8.04 -12.68 7.05
C THR A 157 -6.54 -12.50 7.20
N SER A 158 -6.10 -11.58 8.07
CA SER A 158 -4.69 -11.26 8.21
C SER A 158 -3.90 -12.33 8.94
N GLN A 159 -2.80 -12.79 8.31
CA GLN A 159 -1.81 -13.65 8.95
C GLN A 159 -0.64 -12.86 9.57
N ASP A 160 -0.51 -11.56 9.27
CA ASP A 160 0.49 -10.70 9.88
C ASP A 160 0.02 -10.26 11.28
N ALA A 161 0.75 -10.72 12.29
CA ALA A 161 0.47 -10.41 13.69
C ALA A 161 0.50 -8.90 14.00
N LYS A 162 1.40 -8.14 13.35
CA LYS A 162 1.51 -6.69 13.57
C LYS A 162 0.31 -5.94 12.99
N LEU A 163 -0.12 -6.38 11.81
CA LEU A 163 -1.30 -5.82 11.16
C LEU A 163 -2.58 -6.19 11.91
N ALA A 164 -2.70 -7.43 12.38
CA ALA A 164 -3.82 -7.87 13.22
C ALA A 164 -3.90 -7.07 14.53
N ASP A 165 -2.77 -6.83 15.21
CA ASP A 165 -2.72 -5.99 16.42
C ASP A 165 -3.09 -4.52 16.13
N LEU A 166 -2.76 -4.01 14.95
CA LEU A 166 -3.15 -2.67 14.53
C LEU A 166 -4.65 -2.61 14.24
N ALA A 167 -5.17 -3.58 13.50
CA ALA A 167 -6.60 -3.69 13.18
C ALA A 167 -7.44 -3.86 14.46
N ALA A 168 -6.95 -4.62 15.46
CA ALA A 168 -7.59 -4.72 16.77
C ALA A 168 -7.66 -3.36 17.48
N ALA A 169 -6.57 -2.58 17.47
CA ALA A 169 -6.56 -1.24 18.04
C ALA A 169 -7.54 -0.28 17.33
N VAL A 170 -7.61 -0.36 16.00
CA VAL A 170 -8.56 0.41 15.18
C VAL A 170 -10.00 -0.02 15.45
N SER A 171 -10.25 -1.33 15.58
CA SER A 171 -11.57 -1.85 15.97
C SER A 171 -12.03 -1.27 17.32
N HIS A 172 -11.15 -1.20 18.30
CA HIS A 172 -11.48 -0.56 19.59
C HIS A 172 -11.78 0.95 19.46
N LEU A 173 -11.11 1.65 18.53
CA LEU A 173 -11.41 3.06 18.23
C LEU A 173 -12.84 3.20 17.69
N TYR A 174 -13.20 2.43 16.66
CA TYR A 174 -14.55 2.45 16.08
C TYR A 174 -15.61 2.05 17.12
N THR A 175 -15.36 0.99 17.89
CA THR A 175 -16.25 0.56 18.98
C THR A 175 -16.49 1.71 19.97
N LYS A 176 -15.42 2.38 20.41
CA LYS A 176 -15.52 3.50 21.35
C LYS A 176 -16.37 4.65 20.79
N VAL A 177 -16.22 4.98 19.52
CA VAL A 177 -16.98 6.04 18.86
C VAL A 177 -18.44 5.63 18.66
N LEU A 178 -18.71 4.46 18.12
CA LEU A 178 -20.07 3.98 17.84
C LEU A 178 -20.89 3.81 19.13
N VAL A 179 -20.32 3.22 20.17
CA VAL A 179 -20.98 3.07 21.47
C VAL A 179 -21.29 4.43 22.09
N ARG A 180 -20.34 5.38 22.03
CA ARG A 180 -20.54 6.74 22.58
C ARG A 180 -21.66 7.49 21.89
N HIS A 181 -21.82 7.27 20.59
CA HIS A 181 -22.86 7.91 19.78
C HIS A 181 -24.19 7.11 19.76
N GLY A 182 -24.31 6.05 20.58
CA GLY A 182 -25.55 5.28 20.73
C GLY A 182 -25.79 4.18 19.70
N HIS A 183 -24.79 3.88 18.85
CA HIS A 183 -24.87 2.84 17.81
C HIS A 183 -24.41 1.46 18.29
N VAL A 184 -24.85 1.07 19.51
CA VAL A 184 -24.45 -0.20 20.15
C VAL A 184 -24.87 -1.41 19.31
N HIS A 185 -26.10 -1.42 18.76
CA HIS A 185 -26.58 -2.55 17.97
C HIS A 185 -25.71 -2.85 16.74
N ALA A 186 -25.36 -1.80 15.97
CA ALA A 186 -24.48 -1.96 14.81
C ALA A 186 -23.09 -2.51 15.22
N THR A 187 -22.61 -2.09 16.40
CA THR A 187 -21.34 -2.60 16.95
C THR A 187 -21.45 -4.07 17.33
N VAL A 188 -22.53 -4.48 17.99
CA VAL A 188 -22.80 -5.87 18.37
C VAL A 188 -22.85 -6.77 17.14
N ASP A 189 -23.55 -6.36 16.07
CA ASP A 189 -23.69 -7.15 14.84
C ASP A 189 -22.32 -7.47 14.21
N VAL A 190 -21.39 -6.50 14.20
CA VAL A 190 -20.04 -6.69 13.68
C VAL A 190 -19.23 -7.67 14.56
N PHE A 191 -19.30 -7.52 15.89
CA PHE A 191 -18.62 -8.44 16.79
C PHE A 191 -19.21 -9.84 16.73
N LYS A 192 -20.53 -9.97 16.61
CA LYS A 192 -21.21 -11.25 16.45
C LYS A 192 -20.71 -12.00 15.21
N THR A 193 -20.69 -11.34 14.05
CA THR A 193 -20.13 -11.92 12.81
C THR A 193 -18.68 -12.40 13.02
N THR A 194 -17.89 -11.64 13.80
CA THR A 194 -16.49 -11.98 14.05
C THR A 194 -16.37 -13.13 15.05
N LEU A 195 -17.24 -13.22 16.03
CA LEU A 195 -17.31 -14.33 16.99
C LEU A 195 -17.76 -15.62 16.29
N ASP A 196 -18.80 -15.54 15.44
CA ASP A 196 -19.29 -16.68 14.66
C ASP A 196 -18.15 -17.24 13.80
N ASP A 197 -17.44 -16.41 13.05
CA ASP A 197 -16.25 -16.80 12.26
C ASP A 197 -15.17 -17.45 13.14
N PHE A 198 -14.93 -16.93 14.33
CA PHE A 198 -13.95 -17.48 15.26
C PHE A 198 -14.35 -18.87 15.77
N LEU A 199 -15.64 -19.12 16.02
CA LEU A 199 -16.15 -20.40 16.52
C LEU A 199 -16.26 -21.44 15.41
N GLU A 200 -16.60 -21.04 14.19
CA GLU A 200 -16.78 -21.96 13.05
C GLU A 200 -15.44 -22.39 12.44
N ARG A 201 -14.43 -21.53 12.46
CA ARG A 201 -13.12 -21.84 11.86
C ARG A 201 -12.25 -22.65 12.80
N LYS A 202 -11.82 -23.82 12.32
CA LYS A 202 -10.86 -24.69 13.03
C LYS A 202 -9.52 -24.02 13.35
N SER A 203 -9.12 -23.01 12.53
CA SER A 203 -7.92 -22.22 12.73
C SER A 203 -8.22 -20.76 12.33
N SER A 204 -8.70 -19.99 13.30
CA SER A 204 -8.96 -18.56 13.13
C SER A 204 -7.70 -17.74 13.46
N PRO A 205 -7.35 -16.72 12.64
CA PRO A 205 -6.26 -15.79 12.97
C PRO A 205 -6.63 -14.83 14.12
N ILE A 206 -7.91 -14.78 14.49
CA ILE A 206 -8.41 -13.92 15.58
C ILE A 206 -7.90 -14.44 16.91
N ARG A 207 -7.30 -13.57 17.69
CA ARG A 207 -6.86 -13.90 19.05
C ARG A 207 -8.03 -13.80 20.01
N PRO A 208 -8.30 -14.84 20.85
CA PRO A 208 -9.37 -14.80 21.87
C PRO A 208 -9.28 -13.56 22.78
N ALA A 209 -8.06 -13.13 23.08
CA ALA A 209 -7.81 -11.94 23.91
C ALA A 209 -8.46 -10.68 23.36
N PHE A 210 -8.57 -10.53 22.03
CA PHE A 210 -9.24 -9.39 21.39
C PHE A 210 -10.73 -9.34 21.74
N LEU A 211 -11.43 -10.47 21.62
CA LEU A 211 -12.86 -10.57 21.93
C LEU A 211 -13.12 -10.38 23.43
N ILE A 212 -12.30 -10.99 24.29
CA ILE A 212 -12.39 -10.85 25.74
C ILE A 212 -12.16 -9.39 26.15
N GLU A 213 -11.19 -8.72 25.57
CA GLU A 213 -10.89 -7.31 25.86
C GLU A 213 -12.02 -6.39 25.40
N ALA A 214 -12.64 -6.66 24.24
CA ALA A 214 -13.79 -5.90 23.76
C ALA A 214 -14.97 -5.98 24.73
N ILE A 215 -15.35 -7.18 25.16
CA ILE A 215 -16.44 -7.38 26.13
C ILE A 215 -16.10 -6.72 27.47
N ARG A 216 -14.84 -6.85 27.93
CA ARG A 216 -14.41 -6.24 29.20
C ARG A 216 -14.46 -4.70 29.17
N ARG A 217 -14.10 -4.10 28.06
CA ARG A 217 -14.11 -2.63 27.89
C ARG A 217 -15.49 -2.05 27.63
N TYR A 218 -16.35 -2.83 26.97
CA TYR A 218 -17.69 -2.44 26.55
C TYR A 218 -18.70 -3.51 26.97
N PRO A 219 -19.11 -3.51 28.28
CA PRO A 219 -20.04 -4.52 28.78
C PRO A 219 -21.37 -4.56 28.04
N GLU A 220 -21.75 -3.44 27.39
CA GLU A 220 -22.94 -3.33 26.56
C GLU A 220 -22.95 -4.33 25.41
N LEU A 221 -21.78 -4.75 24.91
CA LEU A 221 -21.66 -5.76 23.86
C LEU A 221 -22.12 -7.14 24.34
N SER A 222 -21.99 -7.46 25.62
CA SER A 222 -22.37 -8.76 26.17
C SER A 222 -23.88 -9.03 26.17
N TRP A 223 -24.72 -8.01 25.97
CA TRP A 223 -26.19 -8.13 25.98
C TRP A 223 -26.72 -8.61 24.63
N GLY A 224 -25.92 -8.65 23.60
CA GLY A 224 -26.31 -9.01 22.23
C GLY A 224 -25.44 -10.08 21.56
N LEU A 225 -24.35 -10.48 22.22
CA LEU A 225 -23.50 -11.61 21.79
C LEU A 225 -23.97 -12.91 22.45
#